data_07aa4ed85b34492b37852d3ee6b9f5da
#
_entry.id   07aa4ed85b34492b37852d3ee6b9f5da
#
_cell.length_a   1.000
_cell.length_b   1.000
_cell.length_c   1.000
_cell.angle_alpha   90.00
_cell.angle_beta   90.00
_cell.angle_gamma   90.00
#
_symmetry.space_group_name_H-M   'P 1'
#
loop_
_entity.id
_entity.type
_entity.pdbx_description
1 polymer ?
#
loop_
_entity_poly.entity_id
_entity_poly.type
_entity_poly.pdbx_seq_one_letter_code
_entity_poly.pdbx_strand_id
1 'polypeptide(L)'
;MDTRISPVHVRDAEFEAGPDGSLLVRNPEPLRSYPKRMTERLERWAARTPDRPFLVARSGKGWRKVSYAEALAAARAIGQGLLDRGLSAERPVLILSGNGIEHALLSLACLHVGVPFVPISTAYSLVSSDFGRLRGIVELVRPGLIFADDGDRYAAALRACTPEYAEIAVIHGDPRRPTVLFDALLGATATGAVETAAEAVHSDTVAKLLFTSGSTGVPKGVISTQRTLSSTTEMLLTCYPALAGEPPVLVDWLPWSHVFGSTCSFGTALFSGGTFYIDDGRPLPGQIEQTVRNLREVAPILYSNVPKGYEELVPWLRRDRALRKSFFSRVRILQFAGASLVQQVFDAFDELALDTVGERIQWVPLLGSTEGGVITACRDADVARAGGLGLPVPGVTLKLVPSDGQLEVRVQSPCVTPGYWRRKDLTSAAFDEDGFFRTGDALDWMDAANPQTGLRYGGRIAEDFKLATGTWVRVGALREILLRHLAPEVRDLVIAGENRNYLAVLAVPADSDTVDDRQMHARLRAKLTALADQAGGSAQRVLRLAFLTEKLSIDAGELTDKGVLNQRHILRRHSALVEQLYADPPGDRVIRVIPGADGR
;
A
#
# COMPACT_ATOMS: atom_id res chain seq x y z
N MET A 1 0.37 -38.89 -4.57
CA MET A 1 0.77 -37.61 -5.15
C MET A 1 -0.47 -36.73 -5.09
N ASP A 2 -0.46 -35.73 -4.24
CA ASP A 2 -1.62 -34.83 -4.04
C ASP A 2 -1.70 -33.88 -5.25
N THR A 3 -2.69 -34.09 -6.11
CA THR A 3 -2.92 -33.32 -7.35
C THR A 3 -3.62 -31.98 -7.09
N ARG A 4 -3.46 -31.42 -5.88
CA ARG A 4 -4.00 -30.08 -5.59
C ARG A 4 -3.24 -29.04 -6.41
N ILE A 5 -3.97 -28.28 -7.21
CA ILE A 5 -3.45 -27.13 -7.96
C ILE A 5 -2.80 -26.19 -6.94
N SER A 6 -1.52 -25.85 -7.13
CA SER A 6 -0.86 -24.84 -6.31
C SER A 6 -1.70 -23.56 -6.30
N PRO A 7 -1.97 -22.97 -5.13
CA PRO A 7 -2.77 -21.74 -5.07
C PRO A 7 -2.11 -20.56 -5.79
N VAL A 8 -0.79 -20.63 -5.99
CA VAL A 8 0.02 -19.58 -6.65
C VAL A 8 0.86 -20.21 -7.76
N HIS A 9 0.88 -19.54 -8.91
CA HIS A 9 1.67 -19.91 -10.06
C HIS A 9 2.48 -18.70 -10.55
N VAL A 10 3.80 -18.82 -10.54
CA VAL A 10 4.75 -17.88 -11.15
C VAL A 10 5.84 -18.74 -11.80
N ARG A 11 6.09 -18.57 -13.10
CA ARG A 11 7.12 -19.35 -13.81
C ARG A 11 8.53 -18.91 -13.43
N ASP A 12 9.49 -19.78 -13.71
CA ASP A 12 10.91 -19.43 -13.69
C ASP A 12 11.17 -18.26 -14.64
N ALA A 13 12.02 -17.34 -14.20
CA ALA A 13 12.30 -16.14 -14.98
C ALA A 13 13.33 -16.43 -16.10
N GLU A 14 13.25 -15.66 -17.16
CA GLU A 14 14.30 -15.55 -18.18
C GLU A 14 15.23 -14.40 -17.80
N PHE A 15 16.53 -14.60 -18.04
CA PHE A 15 17.59 -13.65 -17.75
C PHE A 15 18.33 -13.29 -19.04
N GLU A 16 18.54 -12.00 -19.27
CA GLU A 16 19.26 -11.48 -20.42
C GLU A 16 20.20 -10.36 -20.00
N ALA A 17 21.51 -10.50 -20.27
CA ALA A 17 22.50 -9.48 -19.91
C ALA A 17 22.37 -8.27 -20.84
N GLY A 18 22.26 -7.08 -20.25
CA GLY A 18 22.32 -5.82 -20.98
C GLY A 18 23.75 -5.36 -21.25
N PRO A 19 23.94 -4.47 -22.25
CA PRO A 19 25.28 -3.99 -22.66
C PRO A 19 25.96 -3.10 -21.62
N ASP A 20 25.21 -2.52 -20.71
CA ASP A 20 25.65 -1.63 -19.62
C ASP A 20 25.92 -2.38 -18.31
N GLY A 21 25.98 -3.71 -18.33
CA GLY A 21 26.11 -4.55 -17.14
C GLY A 21 24.80 -4.74 -16.38
N SER A 22 23.69 -4.21 -16.88
CA SER A 22 22.37 -4.48 -16.34
C SER A 22 21.92 -5.91 -16.67
N LEU A 23 20.91 -6.39 -15.95
CA LEU A 23 20.30 -7.67 -16.18
C LEU A 23 18.78 -7.48 -16.37
N LEU A 24 18.27 -7.93 -17.51
CA LEU A 24 16.82 -8.02 -17.74
C LEU A 24 16.31 -9.33 -17.13
N VAL A 25 15.24 -9.24 -16.36
CA VAL A 25 14.57 -10.37 -15.72
C VAL A 25 13.10 -10.32 -16.09
N ARG A 26 12.60 -11.33 -16.78
CA ARG A 26 11.21 -11.35 -17.25
C ARG A 26 10.52 -12.67 -16.97
N ASN A 27 9.21 -12.62 -16.80
CA ASN A 27 8.39 -13.82 -16.77
C ASN A 27 8.16 -14.27 -18.23
N PRO A 28 8.44 -15.53 -18.60
CA PRO A 28 8.21 -16.04 -19.96
C PRO A 28 6.72 -16.23 -20.28
N GLU A 29 5.83 -16.28 -19.27
CA GLU A 29 4.40 -16.43 -19.50
C GLU A 29 3.81 -15.10 -20.00
N PRO A 30 3.14 -15.09 -21.17
CA PRO A 30 2.52 -13.87 -21.64
C PRO A 30 1.34 -13.48 -20.73
N LEU A 31 1.19 -12.18 -20.51
CA LEU A 31 0.02 -11.66 -19.82
C LEU A 31 -1.24 -11.99 -20.63
N ARG A 32 -2.24 -12.57 -19.98
CA ARG A 32 -3.54 -12.85 -20.59
C ARG A 32 -4.23 -11.57 -21.07
N SER A 33 -5.13 -11.69 -22.03
CA SER A 33 -5.94 -10.57 -22.50
C SER A 33 -6.81 -10.02 -21.36
N TYR A 34 -6.85 -8.70 -21.24
CA TYR A 34 -7.63 -7.99 -20.23
C TYR A 34 -8.57 -6.98 -20.91
N PRO A 35 -9.68 -6.57 -20.24
CA PRO A 35 -10.62 -5.62 -20.80
C PRO A 35 -9.98 -4.24 -21.01
N LYS A 36 -10.38 -3.53 -22.04
CA LYS A 36 -9.96 -2.14 -22.28
C LYS A 36 -10.56 -1.18 -21.25
N ARG A 37 -11.62 -1.57 -20.56
CA ARG A 37 -12.34 -0.83 -19.50
C ARG A 37 -12.68 -1.77 -18.35
N MET A 38 -12.36 -1.37 -17.12
CA MET A 38 -12.62 -2.17 -15.91
C MET A 38 -14.08 -2.62 -15.80
N THR A 39 -15.02 -1.76 -16.17
CA THR A 39 -16.47 -2.01 -16.03
C THR A 39 -17.03 -3.01 -17.05
N GLU A 40 -16.28 -3.44 -18.07
CA GLU A 40 -16.67 -4.61 -18.89
C GLU A 40 -16.81 -5.88 -18.04
N ARG A 41 -16.02 -5.99 -16.96
CA ARG A 41 -16.18 -7.10 -16.00
C ARG A 41 -17.45 -6.96 -15.18
N LEU A 42 -17.83 -5.74 -14.80
CA LEU A 42 -19.10 -5.46 -14.12
C LEU A 42 -20.29 -5.85 -15.01
N GLU A 43 -20.28 -5.42 -16.28
CA GLU A 43 -21.31 -5.77 -17.29
C GLU A 43 -21.41 -7.29 -17.47
N ARG A 44 -20.26 -7.96 -17.60
CA ARG A 44 -20.21 -9.43 -17.75
C ARG A 44 -20.87 -10.14 -16.57
N TRP A 45 -20.58 -9.74 -15.34
CA TRP A 45 -21.11 -10.41 -14.16
C TRP A 45 -22.57 -10.02 -13.88
N ALA A 46 -22.95 -8.78 -14.16
CA ALA A 46 -24.36 -8.36 -14.12
C ALA A 46 -25.23 -9.17 -15.10
N ALA A 47 -24.69 -9.54 -16.26
CA ALA A 47 -25.39 -10.39 -17.22
C ALA A 47 -25.41 -11.88 -16.80
N ARG A 48 -24.32 -12.42 -16.23
CA ARG A 48 -24.18 -13.85 -15.92
C ARG A 48 -24.72 -14.25 -14.57
N THR A 49 -24.56 -13.40 -13.56
CA THR A 49 -24.92 -13.65 -12.16
C THR A 49 -25.48 -12.38 -11.54
N PRO A 50 -26.64 -11.86 -12.05
CA PRO A 50 -27.18 -10.55 -11.68
C PRO A 50 -27.37 -10.38 -10.17
N ASP A 51 -27.88 -11.41 -9.49
CA ASP A 51 -28.25 -11.37 -8.08
C ASP A 51 -27.11 -11.69 -7.13
N ARG A 52 -25.92 -12.05 -7.67
CA ARG A 52 -24.76 -12.31 -6.81
C ARG A 52 -24.34 -11.04 -6.09
N PRO A 53 -24.17 -11.06 -4.76
CA PRO A 53 -23.62 -9.92 -4.02
C PRO A 53 -22.21 -9.59 -4.53
N PHE A 54 -22.01 -8.34 -4.93
CA PHE A 54 -20.70 -7.80 -5.29
C PHE A 54 -20.11 -7.03 -4.12
N LEU A 55 -20.85 -6.02 -3.62
CA LEU A 55 -20.41 -5.19 -2.51
C LEU A 55 -21.26 -5.50 -1.28
N VAL A 56 -20.58 -5.69 -0.16
CA VAL A 56 -21.26 -5.96 1.12
C VAL A 56 -20.60 -5.11 2.20
N ALA A 57 -21.40 -4.38 2.96
CA ALA A 57 -20.92 -3.55 4.08
C ALA A 57 -21.80 -3.73 5.31
N ARG A 58 -21.30 -3.43 6.50
CA ARG A 58 -22.09 -3.44 7.72
C ARG A 58 -23.22 -2.42 7.67
N SER A 59 -24.37 -2.83 8.17
CA SER A 59 -25.52 -1.97 8.41
C SER A 59 -26.19 -2.40 9.71
N GLY A 60 -25.94 -1.67 10.78
CA GLY A 60 -26.36 -2.06 12.13
C GLY A 60 -25.77 -3.43 12.54
N LYS A 61 -26.65 -4.38 12.86
CA LYS A 61 -26.27 -5.76 13.21
C LYS A 61 -26.16 -6.69 11.98
N GLY A 62 -26.60 -6.25 10.80
CA GLY A 62 -26.64 -7.05 9.58
C GLY A 62 -25.67 -6.56 8.51
N TRP A 63 -26.00 -6.95 7.26
CA TRP A 63 -25.21 -6.64 6.09
C TRP A 63 -26.09 -5.99 5.01
N ARG A 64 -25.70 -4.81 4.54
CA ARG A 64 -26.22 -4.22 3.30
C ARG A 64 -25.45 -4.85 2.14
N LYS A 65 -26.18 -5.33 1.16
CA LYS A 65 -25.63 -5.99 -0.03
C LYS A 65 -26.02 -5.20 -1.26
N VAL A 66 -25.13 -5.14 -2.24
CA VAL A 66 -25.39 -4.63 -3.58
C VAL A 66 -24.94 -5.71 -4.55
N SER A 67 -25.86 -6.18 -5.37
CA SER A 67 -25.59 -7.20 -6.39
C SER A 67 -24.85 -6.62 -7.60
N TYR A 68 -24.37 -7.48 -8.49
CA TYR A 68 -23.73 -7.04 -9.72
C TYR A 68 -24.68 -6.24 -10.62
N ALA A 69 -25.96 -6.66 -10.72
CA ALA A 69 -26.97 -5.93 -11.49
C ALA A 69 -27.27 -4.55 -10.89
N GLU A 70 -27.46 -4.47 -9.57
CA GLU A 70 -27.68 -3.21 -8.87
C GLU A 70 -26.47 -2.28 -8.99
N ALA A 71 -25.24 -2.81 -8.88
CA ALA A 71 -24.00 -2.02 -9.04
C ALA A 71 -23.87 -1.44 -10.45
N LEU A 72 -24.23 -2.21 -11.49
CA LEU A 72 -24.21 -1.71 -12.87
C LEU A 72 -25.29 -0.65 -13.10
N ALA A 73 -26.50 -0.87 -12.60
CA ALA A 73 -27.58 0.11 -12.70
C ALA A 73 -27.21 1.43 -11.99
N ALA A 74 -26.65 1.35 -10.78
CA ALA A 74 -26.16 2.50 -10.05
C ALA A 74 -25.00 3.21 -10.77
N ALA A 75 -24.04 2.45 -11.34
CA ALA A 75 -22.94 3.04 -12.10
C ALA A 75 -23.42 3.84 -13.32
N ARG A 76 -24.47 3.35 -14.01
CA ARG A 76 -25.09 4.05 -15.14
C ARG A 76 -25.87 5.30 -14.70
N ALA A 77 -26.67 5.21 -13.64
CA ALA A 77 -27.42 6.34 -13.11
C ALA A 77 -26.49 7.45 -12.61
N ILE A 78 -25.53 7.11 -11.75
CA ILE A 78 -24.52 8.08 -11.28
C ILE A 78 -23.72 8.63 -12.47
N GLY A 79 -23.32 7.78 -13.43
CA GLY A 79 -22.62 8.18 -14.65
C GLY A 79 -23.37 9.27 -15.43
N GLN A 80 -24.70 9.13 -15.58
CA GLN A 80 -25.55 10.17 -16.16
C GLN A 80 -25.47 11.46 -15.33
N GLY A 81 -25.62 11.35 -14.01
CA GLY A 81 -25.53 12.50 -13.13
C GLY A 81 -24.18 13.25 -13.20
N LEU A 82 -23.07 12.53 -13.47
CA LEU A 82 -21.76 13.12 -13.69
C LEU A 82 -21.70 13.85 -15.06
N LEU A 83 -22.21 13.23 -16.11
CA LEU A 83 -22.26 13.82 -17.47
C LEU A 83 -23.14 15.08 -17.51
N ASP A 84 -24.30 15.06 -16.86
CA ASP A 84 -25.20 16.22 -16.76
C ASP A 84 -24.54 17.44 -16.09
N ARG A 85 -23.53 17.21 -15.24
CA ARG A 85 -22.74 18.25 -14.58
C ARG A 85 -21.50 18.66 -15.37
N GLY A 86 -21.31 18.12 -16.57
CA GLY A 86 -20.17 18.39 -17.43
C GLY A 86 -18.85 17.95 -16.81
N LEU A 87 -18.84 16.87 -16.02
CA LEU A 87 -17.60 16.27 -15.52
C LEU A 87 -16.88 15.53 -16.64
N SER A 88 -15.56 15.62 -16.64
CA SER A 88 -14.71 15.13 -17.73
C SER A 88 -13.31 14.84 -17.23
N ALA A 89 -12.39 14.50 -18.13
CA ALA A 89 -10.98 14.34 -17.81
C ALA A 89 -10.37 15.60 -17.17
N GLU A 90 -10.81 16.79 -17.58
CA GLU A 90 -10.34 18.09 -17.06
C GLU A 90 -11.04 18.51 -15.77
N ARG A 91 -12.20 17.91 -15.49
CA ARG A 91 -13.04 18.17 -14.30
C ARG A 91 -13.32 16.88 -13.54
N PRO A 92 -12.31 16.28 -12.90
CA PRO A 92 -12.44 14.99 -12.20
C PRO A 92 -13.30 15.08 -10.94
N VAL A 93 -13.63 13.90 -10.39
CA VAL A 93 -14.30 13.76 -9.09
C VAL A 93 -13.26 13.55 -7.99
N LEU A 94 -13.27 14.37 -6.94
CA LEU A 94 -12.44 14.16 -5.75
C LEU A 94 -13.29 13.48 -4.67
N ILE A 95 -12.72 12.47 -4.00
CA ILE A 95 -13.44 11.66 -3.01
C ILE A 95 -12.79 11.82 -1.63
N LEU A 96 -13.53 12.44 -0.70
CA LEU A 96 -13.20 12.55 0.72
C LEU A 96 -14.06 11.55 1.52
N SER A 97 -13.68 10.29 1.48
CA SER A 97 -14.44 9.20 2.10
C SER A 97 -13.52 8.07 2.50
N GLY A 98 -13.89 7.34 3.54
CA GLY A 98 -13.38 5.99 3.76
C GLY A 98 -13.93 5.01 2.70
N ASN A 99 -13.60 3.72 2.86
CA ASN A 99 -14.21 2.67 2.04
C ASN A 99 -15.70 2.57 2.36
N GLY A 100 -16.54 2.49 1.33
CA GLY A 100 -17.99 2.41 1.48
C GLY A 100 -18.67 2.05 0.17
N ILE A 101 -19.94 1.64 0.25
CA ILE A 101 -20.71 1.27 -0.94
C ILE A 101 -20.85 2.45 -1.90
N GLU A 102 -21.17 3.62 -1.41
CA GLU A 102 -21.34 4.83 -2.23
C GLU A 102 -20.04 5.26 -2.90
N HIS A 103 -18.92 5.17 -2.17
CA HIS A 103 -17.57 5.38 -2.74
C HIS A 103 -17.30 4.40 -3.90
N ALA A 104 -17.61 3.11 -3.70
CA ALA A 104 -17.44 2.10 -4.75
C ALA A 104 -18.32 2.38 -5.97
N LEU A 105 -19.61 2.68 -5.75
CA LEU A 105 -20.55 2.97 -6.83
C LEU A 105 -20.15 4.21 -7.62
N LEU A 106 -19.70 5.27 -6.94
CA LEU A 106 -19.20 6.49 -7.58
C LEU A 106 -17.92 6.19 -8.41
N SER A 107 -17.01 5.40 -7.84
CA SER A 107 -15.79 4.98 -8.56
C SER A 107 -16.12 4.16 -9.81
N LEU A 108 -17.06 3.22 -9.72
CA LEU A 108 -17.53 2.43 -10.85
C LEU A 108 -18.18 3.30 -11.93
N ALA A 109 -18.99 4.28 -11.52
CA ALA A 109 -19.60 5.24 -12.44
C ALA A 109 -18.53 6.07 -13.17
N CYS A 110 -17.57 6.59 -12.45
CA CYS A 110 -16.43 7.32 -13.02
C CYS A 110 -15.65 6.47 -14.04
N LEU A 111 -15.33 5.22 -13.68
CA LEU A 111 -14.68 4.26 -14.58
C LEU A 111 -15.51 3.96 -15.82
N HIS A 112 -16.84 3.93 -15.67
CA HIS A 112 -17.78 3.59 -16.73
C HIS A 112 -17.86 4.67 -17.80
N VAL A 113 -17.96 5.94 -17.38
CA VAL A 113 -18.12 7.07 -18.30
C VAL A 113 -16.84 7.82 -18.61
N GLY A 114 -15.67 7.34 -18.14
CA GLY A 114 -14.37 7.93 -18.45
C GLY A 114 -14.05 9.23 -17.72
N VAL A 115 -14.68 9.49 -16.58
CA VAL A 115 -14.35 10.62 -15.70
C VAL A 115 -13.33 10.17 -14.65
N PRO A 116 -12.14 10.77 -14.55
CA PRO A 116 -11.18 10.38 -13.54
C PRO A 116 -11.70 10.66 -12.12
N PHE A 117 -11.41 9.76 -11.19
CA PHE A 117 -11.68 9.99 -9.77
C PHE A 117 -10.41 10.00 -8.94
N VAL A 118 -10.45 10.68 -7.80
CA VAL A 118 -9.30 10.98 -6.97
C VAL A 118 -9.62 10.65 -5.51
N PRO A 119 -9.44 9.40 -5.08
CA PRO A 119 -9.69 9.02 -3.69
C PRO A 119 -8.55 9.53 -2.80
N ILE A 120 -8.90 10.37 -1.85
CA ILE A 120 -7.95 11.02 -0.95
C ILE A 120 -7.84 10.25 0.36
N SER A 121 -6.62 10.09 0.85
CA SER A 121 -6.40 9.56 2.20
C SER A 121 -7.17 10.40 3.24
N THR A 122 -7.95 9.70 4.07
CA THR A 122 -8.73 10.35 5.14
C THR A 122 -7.84 11.12 6.13
N ALA A 123 -6.55 10.80 6.18
CA ALA A 123 -5.59 11.51 7.00
C ALA A 123 -5.43 12.98 6.59
N TYR A 124 -5.54 13.32 5.30
CA TYR A 124 -5.40 14.70 4.83
C TYR A 124 -6.62 15.59 5.10
N SER A 125 -7.75 14.98 5.46
CA SER A 125 -9.01 15.69 5.74
C SER A 125 -9.52 15.56 7.17
N LEU A 126 -9.12 14.49 7.91
CA LEU A 126 -9.62 14.22 9.26
C LEU A 126 -8.54 14.27 10.34
N VAL A 127 -7.26 14.12 9.98
CA VAL A 127 -6.12 14.17 10.92
C VAL A 127 -5.32 15.45 10.74
N SER A 128 -5.16 15.92 9.51
CA SER A 128 -4.53 17.20 9.20
C SER A 128 -5.30 18.36 9.84
N SER A 129 -4.58 19.31 10.39
CA SER A 129 -5.14 20.52 11.02
C SER A 129 -5.05 21.74 10.10
N ASP A 130 -4.06 21.81 9.21
CA ASP A 130 -3.83 22.93 8.29
C ASP A 130 -4.38 22.68 6.88
N PHE A 131 -4.75 21.44 6.56
CA PHE A 131 -5.22 21.00 5.23
C PHE A 131 -4.27 21.35 4.06
N GLY A 132 -3.02 21.69 4.33
CA GLY A 132 -2.10 22.18 3.32
C GLY A 132 -1.90 21.22 2.15
N ARG A 133 -1.77 19.90 2.45
CA ARG A 133 -1.66 18.86 1.41
C ARG A 133 -2.94 18.71 0.60
N LEU A 134 -4.10 18.70 1.26
CA LEU A 134 -5.40 18.60 0.58
C LEU A 134 -5.63 19.79 -0.34
N ARG A 135 -5.30 21.01 0.11
CA ARG A 135 -5.41 22.21 -0.71
C ARG A 135 -4.54 22.14 -1.96
N GLY A 136 -3.26 21.74 -1.81
CA GLY A 136 -2.36 21.55 -2.97
C GLY A 136 -2.85 20.49 -3.95
N ILE A 137 -3.49 19.41 -3.45
CA ILE A 137 -4.11 18.39 -4.31
C ILE A 137 -5.31 18.98 -5.07
N VAL A 138 -6.20 19.70 -4.41
CA VAL A 138 -7.38 20.33 -5.03
C VAL A 138 -6.95 21.34 -6.12
N GLU A 139 -5.93 22.15 -5.85
CA GLU A 139 -5.37 23.10 -6.82
C GLU A 139 -4.78 22.39 -8.05
N LEU A 140 -4.07 21.27 -7.85
CA LEU A 140 -3.48 20.48 -8.93
C LEU A 140 -4.54 19.75 -9.76
N VAL A 141 -5.53 19.15 -9.09
CA VAL A 141 -6.57 18.31 -9.71
C VAL A 141 -7.63 19.16 -10.40
N ARG A 142 -8.06 20.26 -9.77
CA ARG A 142 -9.19 21.11 -10.18
C ARG A 142 -10.49 20.32 -10.34
N PRO A 143 -10.98 19.68 -9.26
CA PRO A 143 -12.15 18.82 -9.34
C PRO A 143 -13.41 19.59 -9.68
N GLY A 144 -14.30 19.02 -10.48
CA GLY A 144 -15.63 19.58 -10.74
C GLY A 144 -16.66 19.18 -9.69
N LEU A 145 -16.44 18.04 -9.00
CA LEU A 145 -17.24 17.52 -7.91
C LEU A 145 -16.34 17.03 -6.78
N ILE A 146 -16.71 17.34 -5.53
CA ILE A 146 -16.10 16.78 -4.33
C ILE A 146 -17.16 15.97 -3.60
N PHE A 147 -16.95 14.66 -3.49
CA PHE A 147 -17.80 13.77 -2.73
C PHE A 147 -17.27 13.58 -1.32
N ALA A 148 -18.16 13.64 -0.31
CA ALA A 148 -17.88 13.23 1.06
C ALA A 148 -18.99 12.30 1.57
N ASP A 149 -18.62 11.20 2.25
CA ASP A 149 -19.61 10.29 2.83
C ASP A 149 -20.44 10.95 3.94
N ASP A 150 -19.85 11.87 4.70
CA ASP A 150 -20.48 12.60 5.80
C ASP A 150 -20.09 14.09 5.76
N GLY A 151 -21.07 14.95 5.41
CA GLY A 151 -20.87 16.40 5.30
C GLY A 151 -20.45 17.06 6.60
N ASP A 152 -20.93 16.59 7.74
CA ASP A 152 -20.57 17.12 9.07
C ASP A 152 -19.13 16.73 9.45
N ARG A 153 -18.78 15.48 9.26
CA ARG A 153 -17.45 14.94 9.56
C ARG A 153 -16.35 15.62 8.76
N TYR A 154 -16.60 15.88 7.47
CA TYR A 154 -15.64 16.53 6.57
C TYR A 154 -15.81 18.04 6.47
N ALA A 155 -16.73 18.65 7.23
CA ALA A 155 -17.08 20.07 7.09
C ALA A 155 -15.88 21.03 7.16
N ALA A 156 -14.91 20.78 8.03
CA ALA A 156 -13.72 21.62 8.16
C ALA A 156 -12.86 21.58 6.87
N ALA A 157 -12.58 20.39 6.36
CA ALA A 157 -11.82 20.19 5.13
C ALA A 157 -12.55 20.73 3.90
N LEU A 158 -13.87 20.50 3.80
CA LEU A 158 -14.71 21.01 2.72
C LEU A 158 -14.73 22.55 2.69
N ARG A 159 -14.88 23.20 3.85
CA ARG A 159 -14.81 24.68 3.93
C ARG A 159 -13.44 25.23 3.55
N ALA A 160 -12.37 24.54 3.98
CA ALA A 160 -11.00 25.03 3.78
C ALA A 160 -10.50 24.82 2.34
N CYS A 161 -10.99 23.81 1.62
CA CYS A 161 -10.37 23.35 0.39
C CYS A 161 -11.30 23.34 -0.84
N THR A 162 -12.64 23.43 -0.70
CA THR A 162 -13.53 23.38 -1.87
C THR A 162 -13.53 24.69 -2.64
N PRO A 163 -13.13 24.71 -3.93
CA PRO A 163 -13.21 25.89 -4.77
C PRO A 163 -14.69 26.25 -5.06
N GLU A 164 -14.96 27.51 -5.38
CA GLU A 164 -16.32 27.98 -5.68
C GLU A 164 -16.96 27.29 -6.89
N TYR A 165 -16.16 26.92 -7.87
CA TYR A 165 -16.61 26.26 -9.10
C TYR A 165 -16.92 24.76 -8.94
N ALA A 166 -16.56 24.14 -7.81
CA ALA A 166 -16.80 22.73 -7.57
C ALA A 166 -18.08 22.49 -6.77
N GLU A 167 -18.89 21.53 -7.21
CA GLU A 167 -20.05 21.07 -6.44
C GLU A 167 -19.60 20.15 -5.30
N ILE A 168 -20.40 20.06 -4.24
CA ILE A 168 -20.23 19.09 -3.15
C ILE A 168 -21.37 18.11 -3.20
N ALA A 169 -21.06 16.81 -3.18
CA ALA A 169 -22.03 15.75 -2.99
C ALA A 169 -21.80 15.03 -1.64
N VAL A 170 -22.86 14.76 -0.90
CA VAL A 170 -22.80 14.08 0.39
C VAL A 170 -23.86 12.98 0.48
N ILE A 171 -23.62 11.94 1.28
CA ILE A 171 -24.66 10.96 1.60
C ILE A 171 -25.60 11.57 2.64
N HIS A 172 -25.05 12.19 3.67
CA HIS A 172 -25.77 12.87 4.74
C HIS A 172 -24.91 13.98 5.35
N GLY A 173 -25.45 14.71 6.31
CA GLY A 173 -24.80 15.82 7.01
C GLY A 173 -24.88 17.13 6.24
N ASP A 174 -24.45 18.22 6.90
CA ASP A 174 -24.47 19.59 6.36
C ASP A 174 -23.06 20.23 6.49
N PRO A 175 -22.29 20.33 5.40
CA PRO A 175 -20.99 20.99 5.43
C PRO A 175 -21.11 22.55 5.51
N ARG A 176 -22.32 23.08 5.69
CA ARG A 176 -22.66 24.52 5.69
C ARG A 176 -22.29 25.22 4.38
N ARG A 177 -22.50 24.52 3.27
CA ARG A 177 -22.35 24.99 1.89
C ARG A 177 -23.47 24.35 1.04
N PRO A 178 -23.84 24.93 -0.10
CA PRO A 178 -24.76 24.26 -1.02
C PRO A 178 -24.23 22.90 -1.41
N THR A 179 -25.02 21.86 -1.19
CA THR A 179 -24.67 20.47 -1.46
C THR A 179 -25.75 19.76 -2.23
N VAL A 180 -25.34 18.71 -2.94
CA VAL A 180 -26.24 17.75 -3.59
C VAL A 180 -26.23 16.46 -2.75
N LEU A 181 -27.39 15.89 -2.48
CA LEU A 181 -27.45 14.56 -1.89
C LEU A 181 -27.00 13.52 -2.91
N PHE A 182 -26.25 12.54 -2.47
CA PHE A 182 -25.77 11.45 -3.33
C PHE A 182 -26.92 10.68 -3.99
N ASP A 183 -28.05 10.58 -3.30
CA ASP A 183 -29.29 9.99 -3.84
C ASP A 183 -29.80 10.70 -5.10
N ALA A 184 -29.51 11.97 -5.29
CA ALA A 184 -29.85 12.68 -6.53
C ALA A 184 -29.00 12.19 -7.73
N LEU A 185 -27.79 11.71 -7.48
CA LEU A 185 -26.96 11.08 -8.52
C LEU A 185 -27.47 9.66 -8.82
N LEU A 186 -27.84 8.91 -7.78
CA LEU A 186 -28.44 7.56 -7.91
C LEU A 186 -29.79 7.58 -8.60
N GLY A 187 -30.56 8.66 -8.42
CA GLY A 187 -31.90 8.82 -9.02
C GLY A 187 -31.87 9.34 -10.47
N ALA A 188 -30.72 9.62 -11.05
CA ALA A 188 -30.64 10.08 -12.43
C ALA A 188 -31.05 8.95 -13.40
N THR A 189 -31.80 9.31 -14.44
CA THR A 189 -32.21 8.36 -15.48
C THR A 189 -31.12 8.24 -16.53
N ALA A 190 -30.50 7.08 -16.64
CA ALA A 190 -29.49 6.83 -17.65
C ALA A 190 -30.08 6.95 -19.06
N THR A 191 -29.37 7.66 -19.94
CA THR A 191 -29.73 7.85 -21.36
C THR A 191 -28.63 7.25 -22.24
N GLY A 192 -28.82 7.25 -23.57
CA GLY A 192 -27.81 6.83 -24.54
C GLY A 192 -26.48 7.60 -24.43
N ALA A 193 -26.44 8.72 -23.70
CA ALA A 193 -25.21 9.45 -23.43
C ALA A 193 -24.21 8.64 -22.58
N VAL A 194 -24.72 7.84 -21.64
CA VAL A 194 -23.89 6.96 -20.79
C VAL A 194 -23.22 5.87 -21.64
N GLU A 195 -23.98 5.22 -22.51
CA GLU A 195 -23.47 4.19 -23.42
C GLU A 195 -22.44 4.78 -24.37
N THR A 196 -22.71 5.95 -24.95
CA THR A 196 -21.75 6.66 -25.84
C THR A 196 -20.46 7.00 -25.10
N ALA A 197 -20.57 7.52 -23.87
CA ALA A 197 -19.41 7.80 -23.04
C ALA A 197 -18.61 6.53 -22.71
N ALA A 198 -19.31 5.45 -22.34
CA ALA A 198 -18.71 4.16 -22.02
C ALA A 198 -17.97 3.53 -23.21
N GLU A 199 -18.53 3.64 -24.44
CA GLU A 199 -17.89 3.19 -25.68
C GLU A 199 -16.64 3.99 -26.01
N ALA A 200 -16.60 5.27 -25.69
CA ALA A 200 -15.45 6.15 -25.88
C ALA A 200 -14.28 5.84 -24.92
N VAL A 201 -14.53 5.14 -23.81
CA VAL A 201 -13.47 4.73 -22.87
C VAL A 201 -12.57 3.68 -23.51
N HIS A 202 -11.28 3.96 -23.52
CA HIS A 202 -10.25 3.06 -24.05
C HIS A 202 -9.14 2.79 -23.02
N SER A 203 -8.23 1.89 -23.33
CA SER A 203 -7.18 1.43 -22.40
C SER A 203 -6.35 2.57 -21.80
N ASP A 204 -6.09 3.64 -22.54
CA ASP A 204 -5.27 4.76 -22.08
C ASP A 204 -6.09 5.92 -21.47
N THR A 205 -7.43 5.77 -21.40
CA THR A 205 -8.28 6.72 -20.67
C THR A 205 -7.85 6.78 -19.20
N VAL A 206 -7.62 7.98 -18.68
CA VAL A 206 -7.28 8.20 -17.28
C VAL A 206 -8.47 7.77 -16.42
N ALA A 207 -8.23 6.83 -15.53
CA ALA A 207 -9.24 6.21 -14.69
C ALA A 207 -9.28 6.84 -13.29
N LYS A 208 -8.11 6.92 -12.64
CA LYS A 208 -7.99 7.53 -11.32
C LYS A 208 -6.61 8.17 -11.11
N LEU A 209 -6.55 9.05 -10.11
CA LEU A 209 -5.29 9.64 -9.65
C LEU A 209 -5.08 9.23 -8.19
N LEU A 210 -3.95 8.59 -7.91
CA LEU A 210 -3.54 8.26 -6.56
C LEU A 210 -2.41 9.18 -6.12
N PHE A 211 -2.55 9.79 -4.96
CA PHE A 211 -1.54 10.71 -4.45
C PHE A 211 -0.53 10.00 -3.56
N THR A 212 0.75 10.14 -3.89
CA THR A 212 1.88 9.63 -3.10
C THR A 212 2.63 10.78 -2.45
N SER A 213 3.16 10.54 -1.24
CA SER A 213 4.01 11.50 -0.56
C SER A 213 5.37 11.55 -1.28
N GLY A 214 5.58 12.58 -2.11
CA GLY A 214 6.88 12.81 -2.75
C GLY A 214 7.98 13.11 -1.73
N SER A 215 9.22 12.78 -2.06
CA SER A 215 10.41 13.14 -1.27
C SER A 215 10.56 14.65 -1.07
N THR A 216 9.88 15.46 -1.88
CA THR A 216 9.87 16.94 -1.84
C THR A 216 8.77 17.53 -0.96
N GLY A 217 7.94 16.71 -0.31
CA GLY A 217 6.84 17.17 0.56
C GLY A 217 5.53 17.51 -0.16
N VAL A 218 5.55 17.81 -1.46
CA VAL A 218 4.33 18.05 -2.26
C VAL A 218 3.82 16.72 -2.81
N PRO A 219 2.54 16.36 -2.58
CA PRO A 219 1.99 15.12 -3.10
C PRO A 219 2.01 15.09 -4.64
N LYS A 220 2.35 13.92 -5.20
CA LYS A 220 2.37 13.68 -6.65
C LYS A 220 1.14 12.86 -7.03
N GLY A 221 0.38 13.32 -8.00
CA GLY A 221 -0.77 12.60 -8.55
C GLY A 221 -0.31 11.57 -9.58
N VAL A 222 -0.24 10.31 -9.20
CA VAL A 222 0.11 9.19 -10.09
C VAL A 222 -1.09 8.88 -10.97
N ILE A 223 -0.89 8.88 -12.28
CA ILE A 223 -1.94 8.57 -13.25
C ILE A 223 -2.13 7.05 -13.32
N SER A 224 -3.34 6.60 -13.04
CA SER A 224 -3.77 5.24 -13.37
C SER A 224 -4.74 5.28 -14.54
N THR A 225 -4.44 4.57 -15.63
CA THR A 225 -5.32 4.41 -16.77
C THR A 225 -6.16 3.14 -16.64
N GLN A 226 -7.15 2.97 -17.50
CA GLN A 226 -7.90 1.70 -17.59
C GLN A 226 -6.95 0.52 -17.85
N ARG A 227 -5.91 0.71 -18.69
CA ARG A 227 -4.85 -0.27 -18.94
C ARG A 227 -4.12 -0.69 -17.67
N THR A 228 -3.63 0.30 -16.90
CA THR A 228 -2.83 0.00 -15.69
C THR A 228 -3.65 -0.76 -14.65
N LEU A 229 -4.94 -0.44 -14.52
CA LEU A 229 -5.84 -1.12 -13.58
C LEU A 229 -6.17 -2.55 -14.03
N SER A 230 -6.56 -2.69 -15.31
CA SER A 230 -6.96 -3.98 -15.87
C SER A 230 -5.79 -4.96 -15.93
N SER A 231 -4.61 -4.50 -16.39
CA SER A 231 -3.42 -5.35 -16.46
C SER A 231 -2.93 -5.79 -15.09
N THR A 232 -2.88 -4.88 -14.10
CA THR A 232 -2.51 -5.23 -12.72
C THR A 232 -3.39 -6.34 -12.16
N THR A 233 -4.70 -6.22 -12.37
CA THR A 233 -5.66 -7.22 -11.88
C THR A 233 -5.50 -8.56 -12.60
N GLU A 234 -5.32 -8.54 -13.93
CA GLU A 234 -5.13 -9.78 -14.71
C GLU A 234 -3.80 -10.48 -14.36
N MET A 235 -2.73 -9.72 -14.08
CA MET A 235 -1.46 -10.26 -13.59
C MET A 235 -1.66 -11.06 -12.30
N LEU A 236 -2.37 -10.50 -11.32
CA LEU A 236 -2.68 -11.19 -10.07
C LEU A 236 -3.52 -12.44 -10.31
N LEU A 237 -4.57 -12.36 -11.12
CA LEU A 237 -5.42 -13.52 -11.41
C LEU A 237 -4.69 -14.61 -12.19
N THR A 238 -3.72 -14.25 -13.02
CA THR A 238 -2.85 -15.22 -13.69
C THR A 238 -1.98 -15.95 -12.65
N CYS A 239 -1.49 -15.23 -11.63
CA CYS A 239 -0.72 -15.82 -10.54
C CYS A 239 -1.56 -16.64 -9.55
N TYR A 240 -2.90 -16.50 -9.55
CA TYR A 240 -3.79 -17.15 -8.56
C TYR A 240 -4.79 -18.12 -9.21
N PRO A 241 -4.32 -19.24 -9.80
CA PRO A 241 -5.21 -20.20 -10.46
C PRO A 241 -6.27 -20.79 -9.53
N ALA A 242 -6.02 -20.84 -8.23
CA ALA A 242 -7.00 -21.28 -7.23
C ALA A 242 -8.27 -20.42 -7.19
N LEU A 243 -8.23 -19.17 -7.66
CA LEU A 243 -9.41 -18.30 -7.72
C LEU A 243 -10.27 -18.52 -8.97
N ALA A 244 -9.83 -19.32 -9.94
CA ALA A 244 -10.59 -19.58 -11.17
C ALA A 244 -11.77 -20.54 -10.98
N GLY A 245 -11.67 -21.43 -9.99
CA GLY A 245 -12.68 -22.48 -9.75
C GLY A 245 -13.89 -22.02 -8.91
N GLU A 246 -13.71 -21.03 -8.05
CA GLU A 246 -14.72 -20.51 -7.15
C GLU A 246 -14.59 -18.99 -7.04
N PRO A 247 -15.69 -18.21 -7.26
CA PRO A 247 -15.65 -16.77 -7.07
C PRO A 247 -15.21 -16.41 -5.65
N PRO A 248 -14.13 -15.62 -5.50
CA PRO A 248 -13.54 -15.38 -4.19
C PRO A 248 -14.43 -14.50 -3.31
N VAL A 249 -14.35 -14.75 -2.01
CA VAL A 249 -14.85 -13.86 -0.96
C VAL A 249 -13.66 -13.15 -0.37
N LEU A 250 -13.69 -11.82 -0.39
CA LEU A 250 -12.70 -10.95 0.23
C LEU A 250 -13.33 -10.21 1.40
N VAL A 251 -12.57 -10.06 2.48
CA VAL A 251 -12.90 -9.18 3.62
C VAL A 251 -11.72 -8.23 3.76
N ASP A 252 -11.91 -6.96 3.44
CA ASP A 252 -10.80 -6.05 3.21
C ASP A 252 -11.11 -4.63 3.70
N TRP A 253 -10.20 -4.07 4.50
CA TRP A 253 -10.22 -2.70 5.02
C TRP A 253 -9.20 -1.78 4.35
N LEU A 254 -8.31 -2.32 3.49
CA LEU A 254 -7.22 -1.57 2.88
C LEU A 254 -7.75 -0.30 2.19
N PRO A 255 -7.18 0.88 2.49
CA PRO A 255 -7.72 2.13 1.98
C PRO A 255 -7.74 2.20 0.45
N TRP A 256 -8.86 2.66 -0.11
CA TRP A 256 -8.98 2.82 -1.57
C TRP A 256 -8.25 4.03 -2.12
N SER A 257 -7.72 4.89 -1.27
CA SER A 257 -6.72 5.90 -1.64
C SER A 257 -5.34 5.29 -1.98
N HIS A 258 -5.16 3.96 -1.82
CA HIS A 258 -3.94 3.23 -2.14
C HIS A 258 -4.18 2.12 -3.15
N VAL A 259 -3.16 1.85 -3.99
CA VAL A 259 -3.23 0.86 -5.08
C VAL A 259 -3.56 -0.53 -4.57
N PHE A 260 -3.06 -0.95 -3.40
CA PHE A 260 -3.27 -2.29 -2.87
C PHE A 260 -4.75 -2.57 -2.59
N GLY A 261 -5.46 -1.68 -1.89
CA GLY A 261 -6.91 -1.81 -1.66
C GLY A 261 -7.73 -1.57 -2.92
N SER A 262 -7.47 -0.45 -3.62
CA SER A 262 -8.34 0.02 -4.70
C SER A 262 -8.12 -0.64 -6.06
N THR A 263 -6.98 -1.29 -6.30
CA THR A 263 -6.70 -1.98 -7.56
C THR A 263 -6.54 -3.47 -7.34
N CYS A 264 -5.65 -3.89 -6.42
CA CYS A 264 -5.39 -5.31 -6.23
C CYS A 264 -6.60 -6.03 -5.59
N SER A 265 -7.05 -5.61 -4.41
CA SER A 265 -8.16 -6.28 -3.72
C SER A 265 -9.50 -6.08 -4.42
N PHE A 266 -9.88 -4.81 -4.65
CA PHE A 266 -11.16 -4.49 -5.31
C PHE A 266 -11.23 -5.04 -6.74
N GLY A 267 -10.15 -4.86 -7.52
CA GLY A 267 -10.05 -5.39 -8.87
C GLY A 267 -10.16 -6.92 -8.92
N THR A 268 -9.51 -7.63 -7.99
CA THR A 268 -9.61 -9.09 -7.89
C THR A 268 -11.06 -9.55 -7.72
N ALA A 269 -11.82 -8.93 -6.82
CA ALA A 269 -13.25 -9.26 -6.66
C ALA A 269 -14.05 -8.98 -7.93
N LEU A 270 -13.88 -7.79 -8.53
CA LEU A 270 -14.59 -7.40 -9.74
C LEU A 270 -14.28 -8.32 -10.93
N PHE A 271 -13.01 -8.67 -11.17
CA PHE A 271 -12.61 -9.46 -12.33
C PHE A 271 -13.02 -10.93 -12.23
N SER A 272 -12.99 -11.48 -11.02
CA SER A 272 -13.32 -12.90 -10.77
C SER A 272 -14.80 -13.15 -10.48
N GLY A 273 -15.65 -12.12 -10.45
CA GLY A 273 -17.05 -12.27 -10.07
C GLY A 273 -17.23 -12.60 -8.59
N GLY A 274 -16.32 -12.16 -7.77
CA GLY A 274 -16.29 -12.40 -6.33
C GLY A 274 -17.22 -11.49 -5.53
N THR A 275 -17.23 -11.69 -4.21
CA THR A 275 -17.92 -10.82 -3.26
C THR A 275 -16.92 -10.08 -2.42
N PHE A 276 -17.03 -8.76 -2.37
CA PHE A 276 -16.16 -7.88 -1.60
C PHE A 276 -16.87 -7.36 -0.36
N TYR A 277 -16.48 -7.88 0.80
CA TYR A 277 -16.93 -7.36 2.09
C TYR A 277 -16.03 -6.19 2.50
N ILE A 278 -16.62 -5.00 2.53
CA ILE A 278 -15.97 -3.78 3.00
C ILE A 278 -15.86 -3.88 4.52
N ASP A 279 -14.65 -4.13 5.00
CA ASP A 279 -14.38 -4.23 6.43
C ASP A 279 -14.25 -2.83 7.05
N ASP A 280 -15.03 -2.59 8.10
CA ASP A 280 -15.06 -1.34 8.86
C ASP A 280 -13.99 -1.27 9.96
N GLY A 281 -13.20 -2.35 10.13
CA GLY A 281 -12.10 -2.42 11.08
C GLY A 281 -10.79 -1.78 10.59
N ARG A 282 -9.83 -1.71 11.51
CA ARG A 282 -8.45 -1.27 11.26
C ARG A 282 -7.52 -2.01 12.22
N PRO A 283 -6.22 -2.19 11.89
CA PRO A 283 -5.24 -2.79 12.80
C PRO A 283 -4.78 -1.78 13.86
N LEU A 284 -5.72 -1.25 14.60
CA LEU A 284 -5.52 -0.27 15.67
C LEU A 284 -6.31 -0.70 16.91
N PRO A 285 -5.83 -0.38 18.12
CA PRO A 285 -6.57 -0.62 19.35
C PRO A 285 -7.99 -0.02 19.29
N GLY A 286 -8.99 -0.80 19.69
CA GLY A 286 -10.40 -0.41 19.65
C GLY A 286 -11.06 -0.45 18.26
N GLN A 287 -10.31 -0.81 17.21
CA GLN A 287 -10.84 -0.91 15.83
C GLN A 287 -10.64 -2.30 15.21
N ILE A 288 -9.69 -3.10 15.69
CA ILE A 288 -9.47 -4.46 15.20
C ILE A 288 -10.66 -5.39 15.52
N GLU A 289 -11.44 -5.07 16.55
CA GLU A 289 -12.61 -5.83 16.97
C GLU A 289 -13.69 -5.90 15.89
N GLN A 290 -13.81 -4.85 15.05
CA GLN A 290 -14.73 -4.85 13.91
C GLN A 290 -14.29 -5.89 12.87
N THR A 291 -13.01 -5.92 12.51
CA THR A 291 -12.44 -6.95 11.63
C THR A 291 -12.66 -8.36 12.19
N VAL A 292 -12.41 -8.55 13.49
CA VAL A 292 -12.65 -9.82 14.18
C VAL A 292 -14.10 -10.25 14.09
N ARG A 293 -15.05 -9.34 14.36
CA ARG A 293 -16.49 -9.58 14.20
C ARG A 293 -16.82 -10.02 12.78
N ASN A 294 -16.30 -9.33 11.78
CA ASN A 294 -16.57 -9.61 10.38
C ASN A 294 -16.01 -10.98 9.96
N LEU A 295 -14.78 -11.31 10.35
CA LEU A 295 -14.13 -12.59 10.04
C LEU A 295 -14.74 -13.78 10.80
N ARG A 296 -15.44 -13.57 11.92
CA ARG A 296 -16.25 -14.65 12.56
C ARG A 296 -17.42 -15.08 11.70
N GLU A 297 -18.02 -14.16 10.96
CA GLU A 297 -19.21 -14.39 10.14
C GLU A 297 -18.88 -14.74 8.70
N VAL A 298 -17.74 -14.24 8.20
CA VAL A 298 -17.35 -14.33 6.78
C VAL A 298 -15.98 -14.98 6.66
N ALA A 299 -15.94 -16.13 6.00
CA ALA A 299 -14.71 -16.86 5.70
C ALA A 299 -14.13 -16.38 4.36
N PRO A 300 -12.99 -15.67 4.34
CA PRO A 300 -12.36 -15.23 3.10
C PRO A 300 -11.70 -16.41 2.35
N ILE A 301 -11.58 -16.30 1.03
CA ILE A 301 -10.78 -17.21 0.19
C ILE A 301 -9.39 -16.61 -0.05
N LEU A 302 -9.33 -15.33 -0.31
CA LEU A 302 -8.12 -14.51 -0.37
C LEU A 302 -8.20 -13.46 0.76
N TYR A 303 -7.17 -13.42 1.59
CA TYR A 303 -7.07 -12.40 2.63
C TYR A 303 -5.83 -11.53 2.40
N SER A 304 -6.07 -10.26 2.12
CA SER A 304 -5.03 -9.26 1.86
C SER A 304 -4.89 -8.33 3.06
N ASN A 305 -3.66 -8.11 3.51
CA ASN A 305 -3.43 -7.19 4.62
C ASN A 305 -2.01 -6.60 4.55
N VAL A 306 -1.75 -5.59 5.38
CA VAL A 306 -0.40 -5.16 5.70
C VAL A 306 0.14 -5.98 6.88
N PRO A 307 1.46 -6.08 7.08
CA PRO A 307 2.05 -6.85 8.19
C PRO A 307 1.42 -6.57 9.55
N LYS A 308 1.20 -5.30 9.87
CA LYS A 308 0.56 -4.90 11.14
C LYS A 308 -0.83 -5.50 11.34
N GLY A 309 -1.61 -5.64 10.25
CA GLY A 309 -2.93 -6.25 10.34
C GLY A 309 -2.89 -7.73 10.69
N TYR A 310 -1.88 -8.44 10.20
CA TYR A 310 -1.65 -9.84 10.58
C TYR A 310 -1.19 -9.96 12.04
N GLU A 311 -0.25 -9.10 12.48
CA GLU A 311 0.20 -9.07 13.88
C GLU A 311 -0.98 -8.90 14.86
N GLU A 312 -1.84 -7.92 14.59
CA GLU A 312 -3.00 -7.61 15.44
C GLU A 312 -4.05 -8.75 15.47
N LEU A 313 -4.11 -9.58 14.42
CA LEU A 313 -5.02 -10.72 14.39
C LEU A 313 -4.53 -11.92 15.21
N VAL A 314 -3.22 -12.13 15.38
CA VAL A 314 -2.66 -13.30 16.09
C VAL A 314 -3.27 -13.50 17.48
N PRO A 315 -3.30 -12.49 18.38
CA PRO A 315 -3.89 -12.66 19.71
C PRO A 315 -5.37 -13.06 19.68
N TRP A 316 -6.11 -12.56 18.68
CA TRP A 316 -7.53 -12.90 18.52
C TRP A 316 -7.73 -14.32 17.99
N LEU A 317 -6.99 -14.73 16.98
CA LEU A 317 -7.02 -16.09 16.44
C LEU A 317 -6.64 -17.14 17.49
N ARG A 318 -5.72 -16.80 18.42
CA ARG A 318 -5.34 -17.70 19.53
C ARG A 318 -6.46 -17.92 20.53
N ARG A 319 -7.15 -16.86 20.94
CA ARG A 319 -8.17 -16.93 22.02
C ARG A 319 -9.58 -17.23 21.54
N ASP A 320 -9.90 -16.98 20.25
CA ASP A 320 -11.24 -17.11 19.69
C ASP A 320 -11.32 -18.27 18.68
N ARG A 321 -11.84 -19.41 19.17
CA ARG A 321 -12.00 -20.61 18.36
C ARG A 321 -12.98 -20.44 17.20
N ALA A 322 -14.05 -19.64 17.37
CA ALA A 322 -15.06 -19.42 16.32
C ALA A 322 -14.47 -18.58 15.18
N LEU A 323 -13.74 -17.51 15.52
CA LEU A 323 -12.99 -16.71 14.54
C LEU A 323 -11.99 -17.59 13.80
N ARG A 324 -11.16 -18.36 14.52
CA ARG A 324 -10.14 -19.22 13.94
C ARG A 324 -10.73 -20.24 12.97
N LYS A 325 -11.81 -20.91 13.36
CA LYS A 325 -12.52 -21.88 12.50
C LYS A 325 -13.08 -21.20 11.24
N SER A 326 -13.73 -20.04 11.38
CA SER A 326 -14.27 -19.29 10.24
C SER A 326 -13.13 -18.89 9.30
N PHE A 327 -12.11 -18.21 9.83
CA PHE A 327 -11.01 -17.65 9.05
C PHE A 327 -10.28 -18.71 8.21
N PHE A 328 -9.85 -19.81 8.85
CA PHE A 328 -9.06 -20.84 8.18
C PHE A 328 -9.89 -21.82 7.33
N SER A 329 -11.23 -21.82 7.45
CA SER A 329 -12.08 -22.81 6.76
C SER A 329 -12.00 -22.76 5.23
N ARG A 330 -11.75 -21.58 4.66
CA ARG A 330 -11.77 -21.37 3.19
C ARG A 330 -10.55 -20.61 2.66
N VAL A 331 -9.75 -19.98 3.52
CA VAL A 331 -8.62 -19.18 3.06
C VAL A 331 -7.59 -20.05 2.35
N ARG A 332 -7.16 -19.60 1.16
CA ARG A 332 -6.17 -20.27 0.32
C ARG A 332 -4.88 -19.48 0.19
N ILE A 333 -5.02 -18.15 0.26
CA ILE A 333 -3.91 -17.21 0.03
C ILE A 333 -3.95 -16.14 1.12
N LEU A 334 -2.82 -15.95 1.79
CA LEU A 334 -2.52 -14.85 2.70
C LEU A 334 -1.57 -13.89 1.98
N GLN A 335 -2.09 -12.76 1.53
CA GLN A 335 -1.36 -11.80 0.72
C GLN A 335 -0.95 -10.59 1.57
N PHE A 336 0.30 -10.14 1.43
CA PHE A 336 0.73 -8.90 2.08
C PHE A 336 1.66 -8.08 1.19
N ALA A 337 1.72 -6.78 1.46
CA ALA A 337 2.56 -5.82 0.77
C ALA A 337 2.90 -4.62 1.67
N GLY A 338 3.86 -3.80 1.23
CA GLY A 338 4.19 -2.51 1.82
C GLY A 338 5.22 -2.52 2.95
N ALA A 339 5.47 -3.68 3.57
CA ALA A 339 6.53 -3.90 4.56
C ALA A 339 6.82 -5.40 4.71
N SER A 340 7.95 -5.74 5.35
CA SER A 340 8.30 -7.11 5.71
C SER A 340 7.42 -7.63 6.86
N LEU A 341 7.05 -8.89 6.81
CA LEU A 341 6.34 -9.58 7.89
C LEU A 341 7.36 -10.30 8.79
N VAL A 342 7.21 -10.15 10.11
CA VAL A 342 8.13 -10.76 11.07
C VAL A 342 7.89 -12.27 11.21
N GLN A 343 8.97 -13.04 11.45
CA GLN A 343 8.92 -14.51 11.50
C GLN A 343 7.89 -15.05 12.50
N GLN A 344 7.75 -14.42 13.66
CA GLN A 344 6.80 -14.84 14.70
C GLN A 344 5.34 -14.82 14.24
N VAL A 345 4.99 -13.96 13.27
CA VAL A 345 3.63 -13.91 12.69
C VAL A 345 3.43 -15.07 11.73
N PHE A 346 4.41 -15.37 10.88
CA PHE A 346 4.37 -16.56 10.02
C PHE A 346 4.19 -17.82 10.85
N ASP A 347 5.02 -18.00 11.90
CA ASP A 347 4.99 -19.18 12.77
C ASP A 347 3.65 -19.32 13.48
N ALA A 348 3.10 -18.21 14.00
CA ALA A 348 1.81 -18.22 14.68
C ALA A 348 0.64 -18.59 13.73
N PHE A 349 0.62 -18.04 12.52
CA PHE A 349 -0.43 -18.38 11.55
C PHE A 349 -0.33 -19.83 11.09
N ASP A 350 0.87 -20.36 10.91
CA ASP A 350 1.09 -21.76 10.53
C ASP A 350 0.66 -22.73 11.63
N GLU A 351 1.06 -22.46 12.87
CA GLU A 351 0.62 -23.23 14.03
C GLU A 351 -0.91 -23.29 14.09
N LEU A 352 -1.57 -22.11 13.98
CA LEU A 352 -3.02 -22.00 14.06
C LEU A 352 -3.74 -22.64 12.87
N ALA A 353 -3.18 -22.56 11.67
CA ALA A 353 -3.74 -23.20 10.47
C ALA A 353 -3.61 -24.72 10.56
N LEU A 354 -2.43 -25.25 10.93
CA LEU A 354 -2.20 -26.69 11.13
C LEU A 354 -3.14 -27.26 12.19
N ASP A 355 -3.30 -26.57 13.34
CA ASP A 355 -4.21 -26.96 14.42
C ASP A 355 -5.69 -26.94 13.99
N THR A 356 -6.06 -26.08 13.04
CA THR A 356 -7.47 -25.84 12.68
C THR A 356 -7.91 -26.65 11.46
N VAL A 357 -7.09 -26.71 10.41
CA VAL A 357 -7.44 -27.31 9.10
C VAL A 357 -6.44 -28.35 8.63
N GLY A 358 -5.34 -28.60 9.38
CA GLY A 358 -4.36 -29.63 9.09
C GLY A 358 -3.38 -29.30 7.97
N GLU A 359 -3.40 -28.06 7.46
CA GLU A 359 -2.49 -27.61 6.39
C GLU A 359 -2.03 -26.17 6.61
N ARG A 360 -0.86 -25.83 6.07
CA ARG A 360 -0.38 -24.45 6.03
C ARG A 360 -1.06 -23.69 4.89
N ILE A 361 -1.28 -22.39 5.08
CA ILE A 361 -1.83 -21.51 4.07
C ILE A 361 -0.70 -20.82 3.29
N GLN A 362 -0.88 -20.68 1.98
CA GLN A 362 0.11 -20.04 1.11
C GLN A 362 0.25 -18.55 1.42
N TRP A 363 1.45 -18.12 1.77
CA TRP A 363 1.83 -16.73 1.91
C TRP A 363 2.30 -16.17 0.57
N VAL A 364 1.85 -14.96 0.24
CA VAL A 364 2.24 -14.25 -0.99
C VAL A 364 2.63 -12.81 -0.67
N PRO A 365 3.90 -12.54 -0.41
CA PRO A 365 4.43 -11.20 -0.45
C PRO A 365 4.37 -10.65 -1.87
N LEU A 366 3.93 -9.41 -2.01
CA LEU A 366 3.94 -8.67 -3.26
C LEU A 366 4.91 -7.48 -3.17
N LEU A 367 5.76 -7.35 -4.17
CA LEU A 367 6.43 -6.09 -4.45
C LEU A 367 5.58 -5.31 -5.46
N GLY A 368 5.34 -4.06 -5.15
CA GLY A 368 4.60 -3.16 -6.03
C GLY A 368 4.65 -1.73 -5.53
N SER A 369 4.28 -0.82 -6.39
CA SER A 369 4.17 0.60 -6.05
C SER A 369 2.94 1.21 -6.72
N THR A 370 2.58 2.43 -6.33
CA THR A 370 1.48 3.14 -7.00
C THR A 370 1.79 3.38 -8.47
N GLU A 371 3.05 3.65 -8.79
CA GLU A 371 3.54 3.93 -10.14
C GLU A 371 3.80 2.66 -10.95
N GLY A 372 4.31 1.60 -10.31
CA GLY A 372 4.77 0.37 -10.97
C GLY A 372 3.71 -0.73 -11.04
N GLY A 373 2.58 -0.59 -10.34
CA GLY A 373 1.60 -1.67 -10.18
C GLY A 373 2.18 -2.85 -9.38
N VAL A 374 1.76 -4.07 -9.71
CA VAL A 374 2.34 -5.31 -9.17
C VAL A 374 3.57 -5.70 -9.98
N ILE A 375 4.68 -5.93 -9.31
CA ILE A 375 5.99 -6.17 -9.92
C ILE A 375 6.38 -7.64 -9.78
N THR A 376 6.41 -8.16 -8.54
CA THR A 376 6.76 -9.56 -8.27
C THR A 376 5.73 -10.23 -7.38
N ALA A 377 5.69 -11.57 -7.44
CA ALA A 377 4.96 -12.42 -6.50
C ALA A 377 5.79 -13.66 -6.16
N CYS A 378 5.68 -14.13 -4.93
CA CYS A 378 6.38 -15.31 -4.46
C CYS A 378 5.47 -16.54 -4.52
N ARG A 379 5.92 -17.58 -5.22
CA ARG A 379 5.22 -18.87 -5.33
C ARG A 379 5.58 -19.86 -4.25
N ASP A 380 6.72 -19.65 -3.60
CA ASP A 380 7.28 -20.55 -2.59
C ASP A 380 7.09 -19.97 -1.19
N ALA A 381 6.39 -20.70 -0.33
CA ALA A 381 6.07 -20.25 1.01
C ALA A 381 7.31 -20.15 1.92
N ASP A 382 8.32 -21.01 1.73
CA ASP A 382 9.54 -20.98 2.53
C ASP A 382 10.44 -19.81 2.10
N VAL A 383 10.51 -19.52 0.79
CA VAL A 383 11.16 -18.31 0.25
C VAL A 383 10.45 -17.04 0.76
N ALA A 384 9.12 -17.01 0.78
CA ALA A 384 8.33 -15.89 1.31
C ALA A 384 8.67 -15.61 2.79
N ARG A 385 8.79 -16.66 3.62
CA ARG A 385 9.18 -16.55 5.04
C ARG A 385 10.58 -16.04 5.24
N ALA A 386 11.51 -16.42 4.35
CA ALA A 386 12.87 -15.92 4.37
C ALA A 386 13.02 -14.47 3.87
N GLY A 387 11.90 -13.76 3.61
CA GLY A 387 11.87 -12.39 3.13
C GLY A 387 11.94 -12.25 1.62
N GLY A 388 11.76 -13.34 0.87
CA GLY A 388 11.74 -13.33 -0.59
C GLY A 388 10.46 -12.72 -1.14
N LEU A 389 10.61 -11.92 -2.19
CA LEU A 389 9.54 -11.26 -2.93
C LEU A 389 9.17 -12.02 -4.22
N GLY A 390 9.89 -13.13 -4.50
CA GLY A 390 9.69 -13.95 -5.67
C GLY A 390 10.24 -13.37 -6.96
N LEU A 391 9.58 -13.68 -8.07
CA LEU A 391 9.98 -13.37 -9.43
C LEU A 391 8.96 -12.44 -10.09
N PRO A 392 9.31 -11.81 -11.25
CA PRO A 392 8.37 -10.99 -12.01
C PRO A 392 7.09 -11.72 -12.34
N VAL A 393 5.95 -11.03 -12.20
CA VAL A 393 4.66 -11.55 -12.64
C VAL A 393 4.53 -11.48 -14.18
N PRO A 394 3.62 -12.24 -14.82
CA PRO A 394 3.42 -12.19 -16.26
C PRO A 394 3.24 -10.77 -16.80
N GLY A 395 3.96 -10.42 -17.87
CA GLY A 395 3.92 -9.09 -18.48
C GLY A 395 4.82 -8.04 -17.82
N VAL A 396 5.62 -8.41 -16.83
CA VAL A 396 6.62 -7.54 -16.19
C VAL A 396 8.02 -7.90 -16.65
N THR A 397 8.78 -6.90 -17.06
CA THR A 397 10.23 -6.96 -17.27
C THR A 397 10.91 -6.04 -16.26
N LEU A 398 11.83 -6.58 -15.48
CA LEU A 398 12.73 -5.81 -14.62
C LEU A 398 14.05 -5.57 -15.35
N LYS A 399 14.58 -4.36 -15.21
CA LYS A 399 15.96 -4.02 -15.52
C LYS A 399 16.68 -3.78 -14.19
N LEU A 400 17.56 -4.70 -13.83
CA LEU A 400 18.38 -4.62 -12.62
C LEU A 400 19.71 -3.95 -12.99
N VAL A 401 19.90 -2.73 -12.49
CA VAL A 401 21.08 -1.91 -12.84
C VAL A 401 22.05 -1.91 -11.66
N PRO A 402 23.29 -2.39 -11.82
CA PRO A 402 24.29 -2.30 -10.77
C PRO A 402 24.52 -0.85 -10.35
N SER A 403 24.40 -0.58 -9.06
CA SER A 403 24.60 0.74 -8.47
C SER A 403 25.21 0.60 -7.07
N ASP A 404 26.48 0.98 -6.90
CA ASP A 404 27.19 0.99 -5.60
C ASP A 404 27.05 -0.32 -4.79
N GLY A 405 27.09 -1.48 -5.47
CA GLY A 405 27.00 -2.80 -4.84
C GLY A 405 25.58 -3.28 -4.53
N GLN A 406 24.55 -2.61 -5.09
CA GLN A 406 23.16 -3.02 -5.09
C GLN A 406 22.63 -3.12 -6.53
N LEU A 407 21.41 -3.66 -6.68
CA LEU A 407 20.70 -3.70 -7.95
C LEU A 407 19.55 -2.69 -7.91
N GLU A 408 19.70 -1.53 -8.58
CA GLU A 408 18.58 -0.59 -8.80
C GLU A 408 17.54 -1.27 -9.66
N VAL A 409 16.28 -1.20 -9.25
CA VAL A 409 15.17 -1.82 -9.97
C VAL A 409 14.48 -0.80 -10.86
N ARG A 410 14.42 -1.13 -12.15
CA ARG A 410 13.58 -0.41 -13.11
C ARG A 410 12.57 -1.37 -13.71
N VAL A 411 11.38 -0.88 -14.03
CA VAL A 411 10.24 -1.72 -14.43
C VAL A 411 9.65 -1.26 -15.75
N GLN A 412 9.40 -2.21 -16.63
CA GLN A 412 8.59 -2.01 -17.82
C GLN A 412 7.43 -3.01 -17.82
N SER A 413 6.20 -2.50 -17.93
CA SER A 413 4.98 -3.31 -17.90
C SER A 413 3.76 -2.49 -18.34
N PRO A 414 2.67 -3.12 -18.81
CA PRO A 414 1.39 -2.43 -19.04
C PRO A 414 0.77 -1.80 -17.79
N CYS A 415 1.17 -2.24 -16.59
CA CYS A 415 0.67 -1.69 -15.33
C CYS A 415 1.43 -0.45 -14.84
N VAL A 416 2.55 -0.10 -15.47
CA VAL A 416 3.32 1.11 -15.13
C VAL A 416 2.53 2.35 -15.51
N THR A 417 2.53 3.34 -14.61
CA THR A 417 1.92 4.65 -14.85
C THR A 417 2.48 5.31 -16.10
N PRO A 418 1.67 6.04 -16.90
CA PRO A 418 2.22 6.91 -17.94
C PRO A 418 2.89 8.17 -17.39
N GLY A 419 2.81 8.43 -16.08
CA GLY A 419 3.46 9.56 -15.43
C GLY A 419 2.62 10.21 -14.34
N TYR A 420 2.96 11.47 -14.05
CA TYR A 420 2.36 12.27 -13.00
C TYR A 420 1.45 13.36 -13.55
N TRP A 421 0.26 13.50 -12.96
CA TRP A 421 -0.77 14.44 -13.38
C TRP A 421 -0.25 15.88 -13.40
N ARG A 422 -0.30 16.52 -14.60
CA ARG A 422 0.16 17.90 -14.84
C ARG A 422 1.60 18.19 -14.41
N ARG A 423 2.46 17.14 -14.28
CA ARG A 423 3.85 17.26 -13.88
C ARG A 423 4.77 16.56 -14.89
N LYS A 424 4.92 17.18 -16.07
CA LYS A 424 5.79 16.68 -17.15
C LYS A 424 7.25 16.57 -16.71
N ASP A 425 7.71 17.50 -15.87
CA ASP A 425 9.06 17.51 -15.28
C ASP A 425 9.35 16.22 -14.49
N LEU A 426 8.42 15.85 -13.59
CA LEU A 426 8.54 14.62 -12.81
C LEU A 426 8.37 13.37 -13.68
N THR A 427 7.50 13.43 -14.67
CA THR A 427 7.26 12.30 -15.59
C THR A 427 8.53 11.98 -16.37
N SER A 428 9.18 12.98 -16.99
CA SER A 428 10.41 12.77 -17.76
C SER A 428 11.55 12.24 -16.90
N ALA A 429 11.67 12.69 -15.65
CA ALA A 429 12.71 12.22 -14.72
C ALA A 429 12.48 10.78 -14.20
N ALA A 430 11.23 10.29 -14.28
CA ALA A 430 10.86 8.99 -13.73
C ALA A 430 11.21 7.80 -14.63
N PHE A 431 11.53 8.02 -15.90
CA PHE A 431 11.84 6.96 -16.85
C PHE A 431 13.31 7.06 -17.31
N ASP A 432 13.89 5.93 -17.68
CA ASP A 432 15.20 5.90 -18.36
C ASP A 432 15.02 6.01 -19.88
N GLU A 433 16.15 5.98 -20.60
CA GLU A 433 16.22 6.15 -22.06
C GLU A 433 15.50 5.01 -22.79
N ASP A 434 15.42 3.83 -22.17
CA ASP A 434 14.76 2.63 -22.73
C ASP A 434 13.26 2.57 -22.34
N GLY A 435 12.75 3.57 -21.59
CA GLY A 435 11.36 3.65 -21.16
C GLY A 435 11.03 2.81 -19.92
N PHE A 436 12.03 2.35 -19.16
CA PHE A 436 11.80 1.70 -17.89
C PHE A 436 11.55 2.73 -16.78
N PHE A 437 10.52 2.52 -15.99
CA PHE A 437 10.24 3.33 -14.81
C PHE A 437 11.27 3.06 -13.70
N ARG A 438 11.89 4.12 -13.18
CA ARG A 438 12.84 4.09 -12.07
C ARG A 438 12.08 3.99 -10.76
N THR A 439 12.07 2.83 -10.11
CA THR A 439 11.32 2.65 -8.85
C THR A 439 11.96 3.38 -7.67
N GLY A 440 13.28 3.58 -7.72
CA GLY A 440 14.09 4.07 -6.61
C GLY A 440 14.30 3.02 -5.50
N ASP A 441 13.90 1.77 -5.75
CA ASP A 441 14.13 0.64 -4.87
C ASP A 441 15.37 -0.14 -5.31
N ALA A 442 16.07 -0.74 -4.36
CA ALA A 442 17.10 -1.75 -4.59
C ALA A 442 16.55 -3.14 -4.25
N LEU A 443 16.96 -4.13 -5.02
CA LEU A 443 16.74 -5.53 -4.72
C LEU A 443 18.07 -6.28 -4.65
N ASP A 444 18.05 -7.40 -3.92
CA ASP A 444 19.14 -8.39 -3.87
C ASP A 444 18.59 -9.75 -4.29
N TRP A 445 19.46 -10.65 -4.72
CA TRP A 445 19.10 -12.05 -4.90
C TRP A 445 18.88 -12.75 -3.56
N MET A 446 17.87 -13.61 -3.46
CA MET A 446 17.74 -14.52 -2.32
C MET A 446 18.91 -15.51 -2.26
N ASP A 447 19.31 -16.01 -3.42
CA ASP A 447 20.49 -16.84 -3.64
C ASP A 447 21.13 -16.44 -4.98
N ALA A 448 22.31 -15.85 -4.92
CA ALA A 448 23.04 -15.44 -6.13
C ALA A 448 23.51 -16.62 -6.98
N ALA A 449 23.67 -17.82 -6.38
CA ALA A 449 24.01 -19.03 -7.11
C ALA A 449 22.79 -19.64 -7.82
N ASN A 450 21.58 -19.36 -7.33
CA ASN A 450 20.32 -19.79 -7.94
C ASN A 450 19.32 -18.64 -8.01
N PRO A 451 19.41 -17.75 -9.02
CA PRO A 451 18.52 -16.60 -9.17
C PRO A 451 17.03 -16.96 -9.30
N GLN A 452 16.69 -18.22 -9.60
CA GLN A 452 15.30 -18.69 -9.65
C GLN A 452 14.60 -18.76 -8.28
N THR A 453 15.36 -18.67 -7.18
CA THR A 453 14.79 -18.49 -5.83
C THR A 453 14.12 -17.12 -5.67
N GLY A 454 14.46 -16.17 -6.54
CA GLY A 454 13.86 -14.84 -6.60
C GLY A 454 14.64 -13.75 -5.88
N LEU A 455 13.94 -12.65 -5.64
CA LEU A 455 14.48 -11.39 -5.17
C LEU A 455 14.03 -11.11 -3.72
N ARG A 456 14.80 -10.31 -3.00
CA ARG A 456 14.45 -9.72 -1.70
C ARG A 456 14.64 -8.21 -1.73
N TYR A 457 13.96 -7.51 -0.84
CA TYR A 457 14.03 -6.06 -0.76
C TYR A 457 15.37 -5.61 -0.17
N GLY A 458 16.08 -4.75 -0.90
CA GLY A 458 17.37 -4.18 -0.50
C GLY A 458 17.26 -2.79 0.13
N GLY A 459 16.10 -2.12 -0.01
CA GLY A 459 15.86 -0.78 0.55
C GLY A 459 15.56 0.28 -0.49
N ARG A 460 15.42 1.53 -0.03
CA ARG A 460 15.28 2.73 -0.87
C ARG A 460 16.65 3.31 -1.15
N ILE A 461 17.07 3.35 -2.41
CA ILE A 461 18.38 3.92 -2.81
C ILE A 461 18.56 5.35 -2.29
N ALA A 462 17.49 6.14 -2.34
CA ALA A 462 17.53 7.53 -1.89
C ALA A 462 17.71 7.69 -0.37
N GLU A 463 17.50 6.66 0.44
CA GLU A 463 17.71 6.70 1.90
C GLU A 463 19.12 6.29 2.29
N ASP A 464 19.83 5.57 1.43
CA ASP A 464 21.20 5.14 1.66
C ASP A 464 22.16 6.34 1.62
N PHE A 465 23.20 6.29 2.44
CA PHE A 465 24.18 7.36 2.54
C PHE A 465 25.59 6.81 2.83
N LYS A 466 26.61 7.68 2.72
CA LYS A 466 27.99 7.35 3.09
C LYS A 466 28.35 7.96 4.45
N LEU A 467 29.07 7.16 5.26
CA LEU A 467 29.80 7.70 6.41
C LEU A 467 30.97 8.59 5.93
N ALA A 468 31.54 9.38 6.85
CA ALA A 468 32.78 10.17 6.57
C ALA A 468 33.96 9.30 6.09
N THR A 469 33.96 8.02 6.45
CA THR A 469 34.92 7.01 5.99
C THR A 469 34.74 6.58 4.54
N GLY A 470 33.68 7.03 3.87
CA GLY A 470 33.30 6.59 2.53
C GLY A 470 32.49 5.27 2.50
N THR A 471 32.26 4.65 3.65
CA THR A 471 31.50 3.39 3.75
C THR A 471 30.02 3.62 3.52
N TRP A 472 29.41 2.86 2.62
CA TRP A 472 27.95 2.89 2.38
C TRP A 472 27.15 2.29 3.54
N VAL A 473 26.10 2.98 3.93
CA VAL A 473 25.10 2.52 4.90
C VAL A 473 23.81 2.17 4.16
N ARG A 474 23.40 0.91 4.28
CA ARG A 474 22.16 0.38 3.72
C ARG A 474 21.05 0.55 4.75
N VAL A 475 20.35 1.67 4.65
CA VAL A 475 19.40 2.13 5.67
C VAL A 475 18.24 1.15 5.85
N GLY A 476 17.67 0.64 4.77
CA GLY A 476 16.53 -0.28 4.83
C GLY A 476 16.87 -1.57 5.60
N ALA A 477 17.96 -2.24 5.22
CA ALA A 477 18.40 -3.48 5.85
C ALA A 477 18.80 -3.27 7.32
N LEU A 478 19.54 -2.20 7.61
CA LEU A 478 19.95 -1.87 8.97
C LEU A 478 18.76 -1.52 9.87
N ARG A 479 17.78 -0.78 9.34
CA ARG A 479 16.56 -0.42 10.07
C ARG A 479 15.77 -1.67 10.48
N GLU A 480 15.64 -2.65 9.61
CA GLU A 480 14.95 -3.92 9.92
C GLU A 480 15.66 -4.69 11.05
N ILE A 481 16.99 -4.79 11.00
CA ILE A 481 17.80 -5.42 12.04
C ILE A 481 17.60 -4.70 13.38
N LEU A 482 17.71 -3.37 13.38
CA LEU A 482 17.57 -2.55 14.59
C LEU A 482 16.18 -2.68 15.21
N LEU A 483 15.11 -2.58 14.41
CA LEU A 483 13.73 -2.71 14.91
C LEU A 483 13.50 -4.07 15.57
N ARG A 484 13.99 -5.15 14.97
CA ARG A 484 13.89 -6.50 15.53
C ARG A 484 14.60 -6.62 16.89
N HIS A 485 15.81 -6.04 17.02
CA HIS A 485 16.59 -6.13 18.25
C HIS A 485 16.11 -5.18 19.35
N LEU A 486 15.62 -4.00 18.99
CA LEU A 486 15.18 -2.98 19.94
C LEU A 486 13.71 -3.13 20.37
N ALA A 487 12.98 -4.08 19.81
CA ALA A 487 11.65 -4.44 20.29
C ALA A 487 11.75 -5.04 21.71
N PRO A 488 10.73 -4.84 22.58
CA PRO A 488 9.51 -4.07 22.36
C PRO A 488 9.64 -2.56 22.67
N GLU A 489 10.80 -2.07 23.11
CA GLU A 489 11.00 -0.70 23.63
C GLU A 489 10.88 0.38 22.55
N VAL A 490 11.25 0.04 21.30
CA VAL A 490 11.24 0.95 20.16
C VAL A 490 10.18 0.52 19.15
N ARG A 491 9.26 1.43 18.83
CA ARG A 491 8.21 1.21 17.85
C ARG A 491 8.71 1.44 16.43
N ASP A 492 9.53 2.45 16.22
CA ASP A 492 10.09 2.84 14.93
C ASP A 492 11.36 3.69 15.12
N LEU A 493 12.15 3.89 14.05
CA LEU A 493 13.38 4.65 14.15
C LEU A 493 13.83 5.24 12.80
N VAL A 494 14.67 6.27 12.88
CA VAL A 494 15.42 6.80 11.74
C VAL A 494 16.91 6.76 12.02
N ILE A 495 17.71 6.48 10.99
CA ILE A 495 19.17 6.30 11.09
C ILE A 495 19.87 7.57 10.64
N ALA A 496 20.71 8.12 11.50
CA ALA A 496 21.59 9.25 11.23
C ALA A 496 23.04 8.79 11.07
N GLY A 497 23.83 9.47 10.24
CA GLY A 497 25.24 9.12 10.02
C GLY A 497 25.83 9.66 8.73
N GLU A 498 25.03 10.31 7.88
CA GLU A 498 25.52 10.89 6.63
C GLU A 498 26.68 11.88 6.90
N ASN A 499 27.84 11.60 6.28
CA ASN A 499 29.07 12.35 6.48
C ASN A 499 29.58 12.42 7.94
N ARG A 500 29.19 11.44 8.79
CA ARG A 500 29.65 11.32 10.19
C ARG A 500 30.55 10.09 10.35
N ASN A 501 31.30 10.06 11.45
CA ASN A 501 32.26 8.98 11.72
C ASN A 501 31.60 7.67 12.20
N TYR A 502 30.34 7.72 12.64
CA TYR A 502 29.60 6.58 13.18
C TYR A 502 28.08 6.77 12.99
N LEU A 503 27.35 5.69 13.16
CA LEU A 503 25.90 5.69 13.09
C LEU A 503 25.27 6.06 14.43
N ALA A 504 24.18 6.80 14.35
CA ALA A 504 23.29 7.11 15.47
C ALA A 504 21.82 6.92 15.07
N VAL A 505 20.94 6.81 16.05
CA VAL A 505 19.52 6.54 15.84
C VAL A 505 18.66 7.55 16.58
N LEU A 506 17.64 8.10 15.92
CA LEU A 506 16.50 8.72 16.56
C LEU A 506 15.37 7.70 16.62
N ALA A 507 15.00 7.26 17.80
CA ALA A 507 14.01 6.22 18.05
C ALA A 507 12.66 6.81 18.44
N VAL A 508 11.58 6.23 17.93
CA VAL A 508 10.22 6.48 18.39
C VAL A 508 9.92 5.45 19.48
N PRO A 509 9.66 5.87 20.72
CA PRO A 509 9.40 4.93 21.80
C PRO A 509 8.08 4.18 21.56
N ALA A 510 8.01 2.94 22.04
CA ALA A 510 6.76 2.19 22.05
C ALA A 510 5.74 2.81 23.03
N ASP A 511 6.25 3.30 24.17
CA ASP A 511 5.50 4.04 25.18
C ASP A 511 6.26 5.33 25.53
N SER A 512 5.61 6.48 25.33
CA SER A 512 6.19 7.79 25.59
C SER A 512 6.51 8.04 27.07
N ASP A 513 5.81 7.37 27.98
CA ASP A 513 5.96 7.57 29.42
C ASP A 513 7.24 6.90 29.98
N THR A 514 7.84 6.01 29.19
CA THR A 514 9.05 5.27 29.58
C THR A 514 10.36 5.90 29.09
N VAL A 515 10.30 7.02 28.37
CA VAL A 515 11.49 7.63 27.71
C VAL A 515 12.61 7.99 28.69
N ASP A 516 12.28 8.41 29.91
CA ASP A 516 13.25 8.77 30.95
C ASP A 516 13.55 7.58 31.92
N ASP A 517 13.05 6.36 31.64
CA ASP A 517 13.29 5.18 32.48
C ASP A 517 14.74 4.68 32.33
N ARG A 518 15.49 4.74 33.42
CA ARG A 518 16.89 4.28 33.49
C ARG A 518 17.05 2.79 33.17
N GLN A 519 16.04 1.96 33.54
CA GLN A 519 16.08 0.52 33.25
C GLN A 519 15.90 0.25 31.75
N MET A 520 14.98 0.98 31.11
CA MET A 520 14.83 0.92 29.66
C MET A 520 16.11 1.36 28.94
N HIS A 521 16.74 2.46 29.37
CA HIS A 521 18.03 2.91 28.83
C HIS A 521 19.12 1.86 28.97
N ALA A 522 19.17 1.17 30.12
CA ALA A 522 20.14 0.09 30.36
C ALA A 522 19.90 -1.11 29.42
N ARG A 523 18.62 -1.52 29.23
CA ARG A 523 18.26 -2.61 28.30
C ARG A 523 18.65 -2.25 26.86
N LEU A 524 18.29 -1.05 26.39
CA LEU A 524 18.61 -0.59 25.03
C LEU A 524 20.12 -0.51 24.80
N ARG A 525 20.87 -0.03 25.80
CA ARG A 525 22.34 0.00 25.76
C ARG A 525 22.89 -1.41 25.60
N ALA A 526 22.43 -2.38 26.39
CA ALA A 526 22.88 -3.76 26.30
C ALA A 526 22.55 -4.38 24.94
N LYS A 527 21.34 -4.17 24.41
CA LYS A 527 20.94 -4.64 23.09
C LYS A 527 21.80 -4.05 21.97
N LEU A 528 22.03 -2.74 21.99
CA LEU A 528 22.88 -2.06 20.99
C LEU A 528 24.35 -2.45 21.10
N THR A 529 24.87 -2.68 22.31
CA THR A 529 26.23 -3.17 22.52
C THR A 529 26.40 -4.57 21.90
N ALA A 530 25.48 -5.50 22.23
CA ALA A 530 25.52 -6.84 21.66
C ALA A 530 25.45 -6.83 20.11
N LEU A 531 24.65 -5.92 19.54
CA LEU A 531 24.57 -5.76 18.09
C LEU A 531 25.85 -5.15 17.51
N ALA A 532 26.45 -4.16 18.18
CA ALA A 532 27.68 -3.52 17.76
C ALA A 532 28.90 -4.47 17.79
N ASP A 533 28.93 -5.39 18.76
CA ASP A 533 29.96 -6.43 18.88
C ASP A 533 29.86 -7.51 17.78
N GLN A 534 28.64 -7.74 17.26
CA GLN A 534 28.39 -8.67 16.13
C GLN A 534 28.52 -7.98 14.77
N ALA A 535 28.65 -6.67 14.72
CA ALA A 535 28.66 -5.90 13.48
C ALA A 535 29.91 -6.17 12.67
N GLY A 536 29.76 -6.49 11.37
CA GLY A 536 30.84 -6.72 10.42
C GLY A 536 31.63 -5.46 10.03
N GLY A 537 31.21 -4.26 10.47
CA GLY A 537 31.87 -3.00 10.14
C GLY A 537 31.14 -1.76 10.65
N SER A 538 31.70 -0.58 10.37
CA SER A 538 31.17 0.73 10.81
C SER A 538 29.76 1.03 10.30
N ALA A 539 29.40 0.50 9.13
CA ALA A 539 28.08 0.70 8.50
C ALA A 539 26.93 -0.05 9.21
N GLN A 540 27.22 -0.90 10.17
CA GLN A 540 26.24 -1.64 10.97
C GLN A 540 26.30 -1.31 12.46
N ARG A 541 27.29 -0.51 12.88
CA ARG A 541 27.60 -0.23 14.27
C ARG A 541 26.96 1.08 14.71
N VAL A 542 25.83 0.99 15.41
CA VAL A 542 25.16 2.15 16.02
C VAL A 542 25.76 2.42 17.38
N LEU A 543 26.27 3.64 17.58
CA LEU A 543 26.97 4.02 18.84
C LEU A 543 26.15 4.94 19.74
N ARG A 544 25.08 5.56 19.23
CA ARG A 544 24.25 6.48 20.01
C ARG A 544 22.79 6.40 19.62
N LEU A 545 21.91 6.54 20.61
CA LEU A 545 20.46 6.59 20.43
C LEU A 545 19.88 7.73 21.26
N ALA A 546 18.94 8.49 20.69
CA ALA A 546 18.08 9.42 21.41
C ALA A 546 16.61 9.17 21.01
N PHE A 547 15.67 9.53 21.87
CA PHE A 547 14.25 9.41 21.59
C PHE A 547 13.68 10.67 20.96
N LEU A 548 12.80 10.47 19.96
CA LEU A 548 11.87 11.48 19.49
C LEU A 548 10.69 11.55 20.47
N THR A 549 10.65 12.60 21.29
CA THR A 549 9.62 12.80 22.31
C THR A 549 8.44 13.62 21.81
N GLU A 550 8.65 14.41 20.75
CA GLU A 550 7.57 15.17 20.12
C GLU A 550 6.66 14.25 19.30
N LYS A 551 5.36 14.54 19.33
CA LYS A 551 4.40 13.81 18.49
C LYS A 551 4.66 14.12 17.03
N LEU A 552 5.00 13.10 16.26
CA LEU A 552 5.24 13.21 14.82
C LEU A 552 3.95 13.60 14.08
N SER A 553 4.06 14.47 13.09
CA SER A 553 2.94 15.10 12.40
C SER A 553 2.95 14.82 10.89
N ILE A 554 1.76 14.57 10.35
CA ILE A 554 1.52 14.50 8.90
C ILE A 554 1.71 15.88 8.29
N ASP A 555 1.18 16.94 8.92
CA ASP A 555 1.27 18.32 8.42
C ASP A 555 2.72 18.80 8.35
N ALA A 556 3.52 18.43 9.34
CA ALA A 556 4.97 18.68 9.36
C ALA A 556 5.76 17.80 8.37
N GLY A 557 5.16 16.87 7.69
CA GLY A 557 5.82 15.98 6.71
C GLY A 557 6.65 14.86 7.32
N GLU A 558 6.58 14.64 8.62
CA GLU A 558 7.34 13.61 9.34
C GLU A 558 6.76 12.21 9.13
N LEU A 559 5.44 12.15 8.95
CA LEU A 559 4.70 10.94 8.63
C LEU A 559 4.10 11.03 7.22
N THR A 560 4.07 9.89 6.55
CA THR A 560 3.20 9.69 5.40
C THR A 560 1.76 9.52 5.88
N ASP A 561 0.79 9.55 4.98
CA ASP A 561 -0.62 9.24 5.25
C ASP A 561 -0.85 7.79 5.70
N LYS A 562 0.13 6.90 5.47
CA LYS A 562 0.18 5.51 5.96
C LYS A 562 0.80 5.38 7.36
N GLY A 563 1.25 6.49 7.95
CA GLY A 563 1.94 6.48 9.25
C GLY A 563 3.42 6.05 9.18
N VAL A 564 3.99 5.91 7.99
CA VAL A 564 5.41 5.57 7.80
C VAL A 564 6.27 6.81 8.00
N LEU A 565 7.42 6.66 8.68
CA LEU A 565 8.37 7.73 8.93
C LEU A 565 9.01 8.24 7.63
N ASN A 566 9.09 9.56 7.49
CA ASN A 566 9.90 10.20 6.45
C ASN A 566 11.29 10.51 7.02
N GLN A 567 12.21 9.57 6.86
CA GLN A 567 13.54 9.63 7.46
C GLN A 567 14.27 10.96 7.20
N ARG A 568 14.36 11.38 5.94
CA ARG A 568 15.07 12.62 5.57
C ARG A 568 14.42 13.86 6.19
N HIS A 569 13.10 13.88 6.24
CA HIS A 569 12.38 15.02 6.78
C HIS A 569 12.53 15.12 8.30
N ILE A 570 12.43 13.97 8.98
CA ILE A 570 12.65 13.89 10.44
C ILE A 570 14.07 14.34 10.78
N LEU A 571 15.11 13.82 10.11
CA LEU A 571 16.49 14.21 10.38
C LEU A 571 16.75 15.71 10.18
N ARG A 572 16.12 16.34 9.17
CA ARG A 572 16.23 17.80 8.96
C ARG A 572 15.50 18.60 10.03
N ARG A 573 14.27 18.22 10.35
CA ARG A 573 13.43 18.94 11.31
C ARG A 573 14.01 18.86 12.73
N HIS A 574 14.53 17.71 13.11
CA HIS A 574 15.15 17.46 14.41
C HIS A 574 16.67 17.59 14.37
N SER A 575 17.21 18.45 13.50
CA SER A 575 18.66 18.65 13.34
C SER A 575 19.36 18.98 14.64
N ALA A 576 18.76 19.76 15.53
CA ALA A 576 19.32 20.06 16.85
C ALA A 576 19.50 18.79 17.72
N LEU A 577 18.56 17.85 17.68
CA LEU A 577 18.67 16.57 18.38
C LEU A 577 19.71 15.66 17.69
N VAL A 578 19.79 15.71 16.36
CA VAL A 578 20.85 15.02 15.62
C VAL A 578 22.23 15.53 16.03
N GLU A 579 22.43 16.85 16.14
CA GLU A 579 23.72 17.40 16.60
C GLU A 579 24.04 16.97 18.05
N GLN A 580 23.07 16.86 18.94
CA GLN A 580 23.28 16.33 20.29
C GLN A 580 23.75 14.87 20.30
N LEU A 581 23.33 14.05 19.31
CA LEU A 581 23.84 12.69 19.13
C LEU A 581 25.33 12.66 18.81
N TYR A 582 25.87 13.70 18.15
CA TYR A 582 27.27 13.77 17.74
C TYR A 582 28.12 14.70 18.60
N ALA A 583 27.53 15.42 19.53
CA ALA A 583 28.25 16.29 20.47
C ALA A 583 29.23 15.51 21.38
N ASP A 584 30.29 16.15 21.82
CA ASP A 584 31.20 15.59 22.83
C ASP A 584 31.48 16.63 23.94
N PRO A 585 30.96 16.40 25.16
CA PRO A 585 30.13 15.25 25.56
C PRO A 585 28.76 15.24 24.90
N PRO A 586 28.13 14.06 24.71
CA PRO A 586 26.79 13.96 24.15
C PRO A 586 25.77 14.55 25.12
N GLY A 587 24.59 14.94 24.57
CA GLY A 587 23.47 15.43 25.38
C GLY A 587 23.02 14.42 26.44
N ASP A 588 22.47 14.91 27.54
CA ASP A 588 22.08 14.09 28.73
C ASP A 588 21.07 12.98 28.41
N ARG A 589 20.25 13.14 27.36
CA ARG A 589 19.24 12.17 26.91
C ARG A 589 19.76 11.18 25.87
N VAL A 590 21.07 11.20 25.60
CA VAL A 590 21.69 10.30 24.60
C VAL A 590 22.17 9.02 25.28
N ILE A 591 21.62 7.89 24.84
CA ILE A 591 22.10 6.56 25.24
C ILE A 591 23.39 6.28 24.46
N ARG A 592 24.51 6.13 25.17
CA ARG A 592 25.82 5.79 24.60
C ARG A 592 26.02 4.29 24.59
N VAL A 593 26.50 3.79 23.48
CA VAL A 593 26.94 2.40 23.31
C VAL A 593 28.46 2.39 23.37
N ILE A 594 29.01 1.55 24.23
CA ILE A 594 30.45 1.35 24.36
C ILE A 594 30.72 -0.07 23.85
N PRO A 595 31.26 -0.23 22.63
CA PRO A 595 31.63 -1.55 22.14
C PRO A 595 32.64 -2.20 23.08
N GLY A 596 32.58 -3.55 23.23
CA GLY A 596 33.56 -4.30 24.00
C GLY A 596 34.99 -4.09 23.47
N ALA A 597 35.96 -4.24 24.33
CA ALA A 597 37.38 -3.95 24.02
C ALA A 597 38.04 -4.83 22.92
N ASP A 598 37.32 -5.82 22.40
CA ASP A 598 37.80 -6.79 21.40
C ASP A 598 37.48 -6.39 19.94
N GLY A 599 36.82 -5.26 19.72
CA GLY A 599 36.47 -4.74 18.38
C GLY A 599 37.50 -3.72 17.85
N ARG A 600 38.74 -4.16 17.52
CA ARG A 600 39.66 -3.36 16.68
C ARG A 600 39.24 -3.38 15.22
#